data_8025eb0ec8549a42a53693f47ba14b16
#
_entry.id   8025eb0ec8549a42a53693f47ba14b16
#
_cell.length_a   1.000
_cell.length_b   1.000
_cell.length_c   1.000
_cell.angle_alpha   90.00
_cell.angle_beta   90.00
_cell.angle_gamma   90.00
#
_symmetry.space_group_name_H-M   'P 1'
#
loop_
_entity.id
_entity.type
_entity.pdbx_description
1 polymer ?
#
loop_
_entity_poly.entity_id
_entity_poly.type
_entity_poly.pdbx_seq_one_letter_code
_entity_poly.pdbx_strand_id
1 'polypeptide(L)'
;MGATIIARGSLRNRLMHPAPAANGTVPPATLPIGLPTITYNATSQLAFHMNGEDVQLIPIPNAHTDGDTMVRFVQNDVIMSGDFFRSVQYPNIDRANGGGLNGMINGLGQIIARSGPNTKIIPGHGPTVDRTAVVAHRDMMLGVRDRISKMIKDGKSEADVIAAKPWADFDSKVPQSDAKVGNTNVTVAQRFATQVYAELKATP
;
A
#
# COMPACT_ATOMS: atom_id res chain seq x y z
N MET A 1 3.64 -32.57 -3.05
CA MET A 1 2.40 -31.78 -2.83
C MET A 1 2.72 -30.32 -3.10
N GLY A 2 1.92 -29.64 -3.93
CA GLY A 2 2.08 -28.22 -4.19
C GLY A 2 1.36 -27.37 -3.13
N ALA A 3 1.84 -26.14 -2.92
CA ALA A 3 1.13 -25.16 -2.07
C ALA A 3 -0.11 -24.63 -2.80
N THR A 4 -1.19 -24.38 -2.05
CA THR A 4 -2.35 -23.64 -2.56
C THR A 4 -2.04 -22.16 -2.56
N ILE A 5 -2.13 -21.51 -3.73
CA ILE A 5 -1.93 -20.07 -3.87
C ILE A 5 -3.31 -19.41 -3.83
N ILE A 6 -3.47 -18.47 -2.89
CA ILE A 6 -4.72 -17.73 -2.69
C ILE A 6 -4.43 -16.25 -2.89
N ALA A 7 -5.20 -15.57 -3.74
CA ALA A 7 -5.00 -14.15 -3.99
C ALA A 7 -6.27 -13.47 -4.53
N ARG A 8 -6.18 -12.16 -4.71
CA ARG A 8 -7.21 -11.39 -5.39
C ARG A 8 -7.33 -11.79 -6.87
N GLY A 9 -8.56 -11.81 -7.39
CA GLY A 9 -8.82 -12.12 -8.80
C GLY A 9 -8.11 -11.16 -9.77
N SER A 10 -7.97 -9.89 -9.41
CA SER A 10 -7.22 -8.89 -10.18
C SER A 10 -5.74 -9.28 -10.35
N LEU A 11 -5.09 -9.78 -9.28
CA LEU A 11 -3.71 -10.27 -9.39
C LEU A 11 -3.61 -11.48 -10.33
N ARG A 12 -4.50 -12.45 -10.20
CA ARG A 12 -4.51 -13.61 -11.11
C ARG A 12 -4.64 -13.15 -12.57
N ASN A 13 -5.57 -12.25 -12.85
CA ASN A 13 -5.76 -11.73 -14.20
C ASN A 13 -4.50 -11.06 -14.75
N ARG A 14 -3.83 -10.24 -13.92
CA ARG A 14 -2.58 -9.56 -14.29
C ARG A 14 -1.42 -10.52 -14.55
N LEU A 15 -1.34 -11.61 -13.78
CA LEU A 15 -0.34 -12.65 -13.98
C LEU A 15 -0.57 -13.44 -15.28
N MET A 16 -1.83 -13.62 -15.70
CA MET A 16 -2.20 -14.26 -16.97
C MET A 16 -2.05 -13.33 -18.18
N HIS A 17 -2.23 -12.02 -17.97
CA HIS A 17 -2.22 -11.00 -19.02
C HIS A 17 -1.33 -9.83 -18.58
N PRO A 18 0.00 -10.01 -18.52
CA PRO A 18 0.89 -8.96 -18.09
C PRO A 18 0.86 -7.77 -19.06
N ALA A 19 0.82 -6.55 -18.49
CA ALA A 19 0.89 -5.33 -19.28
C ALA A 19 2.30 -5.14 -19.86
N PRO A 20 2.44 -4.41 -20.98
CA PRO A 20 3.73 -4.02 -21.50
C PRO A 20 4.54 -3.22 -20.47
N ALA A 21 5.82 -3.52 -20.34
CA ALA A 21 6.78 -2.71 -19.60
C ALA A 21 6.97 -1.34 -20.28
N ALA A 22 7.60 -0.38 -19.57
CA ALA A 22 7.84 0.97 -20.10
C ALA A 22 8.63 1.00 -21.41
N ASN A 23 9.44 -0.03 -21.69
CA ASN A 23 10.16 -0.20 -22.95
C ASN A 23 9.35 -0.89 -24.06
N GLY A 24 8.04 -1.14 -23.82
CA GLY A 24 7.14 -1.82 -24.77
C GLY A 24 7.22 -3.36 -24.77
N THR A 25 8.15 -3.95 -24.02
CA THR A 25 8.26 -5.42 -23.93
C THR A 25 7.12 -5.97 -23.07
N VAL A 26 6.41 -6.98 -23.58
CA VAL A 26 5.39 -7.69 -22.81
C VAL A 26 6.05 -8.89 -22.12
N PRO A 27 6.06 -8.94 -20.78
CA PRO A 27 6.56 -10.11 -20.07
C PRO A 27 5.75 -11.37 -20.42
N PRO A 28 6.33 -12.58 -20.34
CA PRO A 28 5.56 -13.80 -20.53
C PRO A 28 4.50 -13.95 -19.42
N ALA A 29 3.35 -14.51 -19.78
CA ALA A 29 2.33 -14.88 -18.79
C ALA A 29 2.90 -15.89 -17.77
N THR A 30 2.45 -15.79 -16.53
CA THR A 30 2.84 -16.73 -15.47
C THR A 30 2.35 -18.13 -15.81
N LEU A 31 3.23 -19.12 -15.66
CA LEU A 31 2.89 -20.53 -15.88
C LEU A 31 1.73 -20.96 -14.94
N PRO A 32 0.88 -21.92 -15.35
CA PRO A 32 -0.28 -22.36 -14.58
C PRO A 32 0.04 -22.74 -13.12
N ILE A 33 1.21 -23.33 -12.88
CA ILE A 33 1.66 -23.73 -11.53
C ILE A 33 1.90 -22.55 -10.59
N GLY A 34 2.20 -21.36 -11.14
CA GLY A 34 2.42 -20.12 -10.37
C GLY A 34 1.16 -19.25 -10.23
N LEU A 35 0.04 -19.68 -10.81
CA LEU A 35 -1.20 -18.89 -10.74
C LEU A 35 -1.98 -19.18 -9.45
N PRO A 36 -2.62 -18.18 -8.82
CA PRO A 36 -3.56 -18.42 -7.74
C PRO A 36 -4.67 -19.39 -8.13
N THR A 37 -4.85 -20.45 -7.33
CA THR A 37 -5.88 -21.48 -7.55
C THR A 37 -7.20 -21.13 -6.88
N ILE A 38 -7.13 -20.36 -5.78
CA ILE A 38 -8.30 -19.78 -5.10
C ILE A 38 -8.22 -18.26 -5.23
N THR A 39 -9.30 -17.67 -5.73
CA THR A 39 -9.38 -16.21 -5.87
C THR A 39 -10.64 -15.67 -5.20
N TYR A 40 -10.55 -14.43 -4.72
CA TYR A 40 -11.67 -13.69 -4.13
C TYR A 40 -11.68 -12.24 -4.63
N ASN A 41 -12.81 -11.57 -4.49
CA ASN A 41 -13.03 -10.24 -5.05
C ASN A 41 -12.81 -9.11 -4.01
N ALA A 42 -13.04 -7.87 -4.43
CA ALA A 42 -12.84 -6.67 -3.60
C ALA A 42 -13.86 -6.52 -2.46
N THR A 43 -14.98 -7.22 -2.53
CA THR A 43 -16.12 -7.04 -1.60
C THR A 43 -16.30 -8.22 -0.65
N SER A 44 -15.57 -9.32 -0.85
CA SER A 44 -15.72 -10.56 -0.08
C SER A 44 -14.45 -10.84 0.73
N GLN A 45 -14.63 -10.97 2.02
CA GLN A 45 -13.61 -11.51 2.92
C GLN A 45 -13.60 -13.03 2.79
N LEU A 46 -12.40 -13.63 2.83
CA LEU A 46 -12.22 -15.08 2.94
C LEU A 46 -11.67 -15.41 4.33
N ALA A 47 -12.13 -16.49 4.92
CA ALA A 47 -11.64 -16.96 6.21
C ALA A 47 -11.24 -18.44 6.16
N PHE A 48 -10.21 -18.76 6.94
CA PHE A 48 -9.75 -20.13 7.20
C PHE A 48 -9.79 -20.41 8.68
N HIS A 49 -10.23 -21.62 9.04
CA HIS A 49 -10.24 -22.10 10.42
C HIS A 49 -9.29 -23.28 10.51
N MET A 50 -8.09 -23.05 11.05
CA MET A 50 -7.05 -24.07 11.09
C MET A 50 -6.11 -23.88 12.28
N ASN A 51 -5.65 -24.99 12.87
CA ASN A 51 -4.70 -24.99 13.96
C ASN A 51 -5.13 -24.13 15.18
N GLY A 52 -6.44 -24.04 15.45
CA GLY A 52 -6.98 -23.19 16.53
C GLY A 52 -6.97 -21.69 16.22
N GLU A 53 -6.76 -21.31 14.97
CA GLU A 53 -6.69 -19.92 14.52
C GLU A 53 -7.74 -19.62 13.45
N ASP A 54 -8.36 -18.45 13.54
CA ASP A 54 -9.19 -17.86 12.50
C ASP A 54 -8.35 -16.88 11.69
N VAL A 55 -8.00 -17.26 10.47
CA VAL A 55 -7.24 -16.43 9.53
C VAL A 55 -8.18 -15.74 8.56
N GLN A 56 -8.25 -14.43 8.62
CA GLN A 56 -9.10 -13.60 7.76
C GLN A 56 -8.26 -12.94 6.65
N LEU A 57 -8.63 -13.15 5.39
CA LEU A 57 -8.11 -12.43 4.24
C LEU A 57 -9.08 -11.32 3.89
N ILE A 58 -8.71 -10.09 4.20
CA ILE A 58 -9.55 -8.90 4.06
C ILE A 58 -9.03 -8.10 2.85
N PRO A 59 -9.85 -7.93 1.80
CA PRO A 59 -9.43 -7.17 0.63
C PRO A 59 -9.25 -5.69 0.98
N ILE A 60 -8.14 -5.12 0.50
CA ILE A 60 -7.86 -3.68 0.60
C ILE A 60 -7.81 -3.15 -0.84
N PRO A 61 -8.93 -2.69 -1.41
CA PRO A 61 -8.98 -2.29 -2.80
C PRO A 61 -8.22 -0.99 -3.04
N ASN A 62 -7.51 -0.93 -4.16
CA ASN A 62 -6.85 0.27 -4.68
C ASN A 62 -5.94 0.98 -3.67
N ALA A 63 -5.13 0.21 -2.91
CA ALA A 63 -4.19 0.74 -1.92
C ALA A 63 -2.76 0.85 -2.49
N HIS A 64 -1.81 -0.03 -2.13
CA HIS A 64 -0.53 -0.09 -2.83
C HIS A 64 -0.75 -0.53 -4.28
N THR A 65 -1.59 -1.55 -4.47
CA THR A 65 -2.11 -2.03 -5.75
C THR A 65 -3.63 -2.29 -5.66
N ASP A 66 -4.24 -2.84 -6.69
CA ASP A 66 -5.62 -3.34 -6.65
C ASP A 66 -5.73 -4.76 -6.05
N GLY A 67 -4.60 -5.41 -5.82
CA GLY A 67 -4.50 -6.79 -5.31
C GLY A 67 -4.26 -6.92 -3.81
N ASP A 68 -4.18 -5.82 -3.08
CA ASP A 68 -3.79 -5.86 -1.67
C ASP A 68 -4.77 -6.61 -0.78
N THR A 69 -4.20 -7.28 0.20
CA THR A 69 -4.90 -8.09 1.19
C THR A 69 -4.30 -7.86 2.56
N MET A 70 -5.14 -7.52 3.53
CA MET A 70 -4.78 -7.59 4.93
C MET A 70 -5.06 -9.00 5.46
N VAL A 71 -4.08 -9.61 6.09
CA VAL A 71 -4.24 -10.91 6.76
C VAL A 71 -4.34 -10.69 8.26
N ARG A 72 -5.44 -11.13 8.88
CA ARG A 72 -5.65 -11.04 10.32
C ARG A 72 -5.70 -12.43 10.94
N PHE A 73 -4.88 -12.65 11.94
CA PHE A 73 -4.89 -13.80 12.84
C PHE A 73 -5.65 -13.38 14.10
N VAL A 74 -6.86 -13.91 14.28
CA VAL A 74 -7.82 -13.37 15.25
C VAL A 74 -7.40 -13.70 16.68
N GLN A 75 -7.10 -14.98 16.97
CA GLN A 75 -6.76 -15.44 18.32
C GLN A 75 -5.38 -14.94 18.77
N ASN A 76 -4.42 -14.87 17.84
CA ASN A 76 -3.08 -14.36 18.13
C ASN A 76 -2.98 -12.82 18.11
N ASP A 77 -4.04 -12.13 17.76
CA ASP A 77 -4.13 -10.66 17.66
C ASP A 77 -3.00 -10.05 16.81
N VAL A 78 -2.80 -10.63 15.61
CA VAL A 78 -1.79 -10.20 14.65
C VAL A 78 -2.45 -9.74 13.35
N ILE A 79 -1.99 -8.63 12.79
CA ILE A 79 -2.38 -8.12 11.48
C ILE A 79 -1.14 -8.01 10.59
N MET A 80 -1.19 -8.60 9.38
CA MET A 80 -0.19 -8.41 8.33
C MET A 80 -0.79 -7.54 7.23
N SER A 81 -0.14 -6.43 6.92
CA SER A 81 -0.67 -5.46 5.95
C SER A 81 -0.17 -5.67 4.53
N GLY A 82 1.01 -6.25 4.34
CA GLY A 82 1.70 -6.11 3.05
C GLY A 82 2.07 -4.63 2.79
N ASP A 83 2.25 -4.27 1.53
CA ASP A 83 2.89 -3.02 1.12
C ASP A 83 2.01 -1.77 1.21
N PHE A 84 0.73 -1.89 1.54
CA PHE A 84 -0.08 -0.71 1.79
C PHE A 84 0.25 -0.02 3.14
N PHE A 85 1.10 -0.65 3.96
CA PHE A 85 1.73 -0.04 5.11
C PHE A 85 3.21 -0.42 5.19
N ARG A 86 4.08 0.59 5.37
CA ARG A 86 5.53 0.47 5.56
C ARG A 86 5.91 1.26 6.79
N SER A 87 6.46 0.60 7.82
CA SER A 87 6.75 1.28 9.10
C SER A 87 8.02 2.14 9.07
N VAL A 88 8.84 2.02 8.04
CA VAL A 88 10.15 2.70 7.95
C VAL A 88 10.28 3.69 6.80
N GLN A 89 9.30 3.76 5.89
CA GLN A 89 9.38 4.58 4.67
C GLN A 89 8.06 5.31 4.39
N TYR A 90 8.14 6.35 3.57
CA TYR A 90 6.96 6.92 2.95
C TYR A 90 6.25 5.88 2.05
N PRO A 91 4.93 5.98 1.89
CA PRO A 91 4.16 5.05 1.07
C PRO A 91 4.65 4.99 -0.38
N ASN A 92 4.33 3.87 -1.03
CA ASN A 92 4.45 3.71 -2.46
C ASN A 92 3.08 3.40 -3.05
N ILE A 93 2.60 4.22 -3.97
CA ILE A 93 1.32 4.03 -4.65
C ILE A 93 1.62 3.51 -6.06
N ASP A 94 1.43 2.23 -6.30
CA ASP A 94 1.65 1.63 -7.62
C ASP A 94 0.42 1.84 -8.50
N ARG A 95 0.31 3.04 -9.07
CA ARG A 95 -0.82 3.42 -9.92
C ARG A 95 -0.92 2.55 -11.18
N ALA A 96 0.20 2.08 -11.71
CA ALA A 96 0.21 1.21 -12.89
C ALA A 96 -0.49 -0.12 -12.61
N ASN A 97 -0.47 -0.57 -11.36
CA ASN A 97 -1.15 -1.77 -10.88
C ASN A 97 -2.42 -1.46 -10.06
N GLY A 98 -3.04 -0.31 -10.28
CA GLY A 98 -4.34 0.05 -9.69
C GLY A 98 -4.27 0.55 -8.25
N GLY A 99 -3.09 0.96 -7.77
CA GLY A 99 -2.92 1.61 -6.47
C GLY A 99 -3.50 3.03 -6.43
N GLY A 100 -3.85 3.49 -5.22
CA GLY A 100 -4.40 4.81 -4.97
C GLY A 100 -4.27 5.27 -3.53
N LEU A 101 -4.13 6.58 -3.35
CA LEU A 101 -3.95 7.23 -2.06
C LEU A 101 -5.13 6.96 -1.11
N ASN A 102 -6.36 7.12 -1.61
CA ASN A 102 -7.56 6.92 -0.81
C ASN A 102 -7.68 5.46 -0.35
N GLY A 103 -7.34 4.50 -1.19
CA GLY A 103 -7.31 3.08 -0.84
C GLY A 103 -6.30 2.78 0.27
N MET A 104 -5.09 3.38 0.21
CA MET A 104 -4.10 3.24 1.28
C MET A 104 -4.58 3.84 2.59
N ILE A 105 -5.11 5.08 2.58
CA ILE A 105 -5.66 5.73 3.77
C ILE A 105 -6.79 4.90 4.39
N ASN A 106 -7.70 4.38 3.55
CA ASN A 106 -8.78 3.50 3.99
C ASN A 106 -8.26 2.18 4.57
N GLY A 107 -7.24 1.57 3.94
CA GLY A 107 -6.57 0.36 4.44
C GLY A 107 -5.98 0.55 5.83
N LEU A 108 -5.26 1.66 6.05
CA LEU A 108 -4.75 2.03 7.37
C LEU A 108 -5.88 2.25 8.38
N GLY A 109 -6.98 2.88 7.96
CA GLY A 109 -8.20 3.01 8.76
C GLY A 109 -8.78 1.65 9.18
N GLN A 110 -8.75 0.66 8.29
CA GLN A 110 -9.19 -0.70 8.59
C GLN A 110 -8.28 -1.44 9.59
N ILE A 111 -6.95 -1.24 9.51
CA ILE A 111 -6.02 -1.75 10.54
C ILE A 111 -6.39 -1.13 11.89
N ILE A 112 -6.49 0.20 11.96
CA ILE A 112 -6.77 0.94 13.19
C ILE A 112 -8.08 0.49 13.84
N ALA A 113 -9.13 0.28 13.04
CA ALA A 113 -10.45 -0.14 13.52
C ALA A 113 -10.47 -1.58 14.07
N ARG A 114 -9.53 -2.42 13.63
CA ARG A 114 -9.43 -3.84 14.05
C ARG A 114 -8.34 -4.10 15.09
N SER A 115 -7.55 -3.09 15.42
CA SER A 115 -6.43 -3.20 16.37
C SER A 115 -6.85 -2.79 17.76
N GLY A 116 -6.57 -3.64 18.75
CA GLY A 116 -6.57 -3.34 20.17
C GLY A 116 -5.21 -2.80 20.66
N PRO A 117 -5.06 -2.63 21.97
CA PRO A 117 -3.83 -2.10 22.57
C PRO A 117 -2.63 -3.05 22.44
N ASN A 118 -2.86 -4.35 22.28
CA ASN A 118 -1.83 -5.38 22.21
C ASN A 118 -1.62 -5.95 20.80
N THR A 119 -2.41 -5.50 19.84
CA THR A 119 -2.35 -5.99 18.44
C THR A 119 -0.96 -5.73 17.85
N LYS A 120 -0.34 -6.80 17.33
CA LYS A 120 0.92 -6.74 16.60
C LYS A 120 0.63 -6.52 15.13
N ILE A 121 1.22 -5.48 14.54
CA ILE A 121 1.03 -5.13 13.14
C ILE A 121 2.34 -5.35 12.39
N ILE A 122 2.33 -6.28 11.44
CA ILE A 122 3.46 -6.63 10.58
C ILE A 122 3.29 -5.89 9.26
N PRO A 123 4.14 -4.87 8.99
CA PRO A 123 4.11 -4.13 7.73
C PRO A 123 4.71 -4.93 6.58
N GLY A 124 4.52 -4.50 5.34
CA GLY A 124 5.23 -5.05 4.19
C GLY A 124 6.74 -4.82 4.26
N HIS A 125 7.15 -3.69 4.85
CA HIS A 125 8.56 -3.33 5.07
C HIS A 125 8.75 -2.68 6.44
N GLY A 126 9.78 -3.12 7.15
CA GLY A 126 10.18 -2.61 8.46
C GLY A 126 9.79 -3.53 9.62
N PRO A 127 10.08 -3.12 10.86
CA PRO A 127 9.77 -3.91 12.05
C PRO A 127 8.26 -3.96 12.33
N THR A 128 7.86 -4.98 13.09
CA THR A 128 6.52 -5.05 13.70
C THR A 128 6.28 -3.84 14.59
N VAL A 129 5.08 -3.29 14.51
CA VAL A 129 4.67 -2.09 15.25
C VAL A 129 3.31 -2.30 15.92
N ASP A 130 2.89 -1.29 16.68
CA ASP A 130 1.57 -1.21 17.30
C ASP A 130 0.60 -0.30 16.50
N ARG A 131 -0.62 -0.19 17.03
CA ARG A 131 -1.67 0.67 16.48
C ARG A 131 -1.26 2.15 16.41
N THR A 132 -0.46 2.63 17.36
CA THR A 132 -0.05 4.05 17.46
C THR A 132 0.80 4.45 16.25
N ALA A 133 1.71 3.57 15.81
CA ALA A 133 2.52 3.79 14.63
C ALA A 133 1.67 3.88 13.35
N VAL A 134 0.63 3.06 13.22
CA VAL A 134 -0.29 3.11 12.07
C VAL A 134 -1.10 4.39 12.05
N VAL A 135 -1.58 4.87 13.22
CA VAL A 135 -2.27 6.15 13.34
C VAL A 135 -1.36 7.28 12.89
N ALA A 136 -0.12 7.33 13.41
CA ALA A 136 0.85 8.37 13.03
C ALA A 136 1.15 8.36 11.52
N HIS A 137 1.29 7.17 10.94
CA HIS A 137 1.52 7.03 9.49
C HIS A 137 0.34 7.50 8.65
N ARG A 138 -0.90 7.16 9.04
CA ARG A 138 -2.11 7.66 8.38
C ARG A 138 -2.22 9.17 8.47
N ASP A 139 -1.97 9.74 9.64
CA ASP A 139 -2.07 11.17 9.87
C ASP A 139 -1.00 11.96 9.08
N MET A 140 0.19 11.38 8.92
CA MET A 140 1.22 11.90 8.00
C MET A 140 0.70 11.91 6.55
N MET A 141 0.11 10.82 6.08
CA MET A 141 -0.43 10.75 4.71
C MET A 141 -1.53 11.79 4.48
N LEU A 142 -2.44 11.95 5.43
CA LEU A 142 -3.50 12.96 5.39
C LEU A 142 -2.91 14.38 5.36
N GLY A 143 -1.94 14.66 6.22
CA GLY A 143 -1.27 15.97 6.27
C GLY A 143 -0.56 16.32 4.96
N VAL A 144 0.18 15.37 4.37
CA VAL A 144 0.85 15.58 3.07
C VAL A 144 -0.17 15.77 1.95
N ARG A 145 -1.23 14.95 1.91
CA ARG A 145 -2.34 15.09 0.94
C ARG A 145 -2.96 16.49 0.99
N ASP A 146 -3.32 16.95 2.18
CA ASP A 146 -4.04 18.21 2.35
C ASP A 146 -3.18 19.42 1.96
N ARG A 147 -1.88 19.38 2.30
CA ARG A 147 -0.91 20.41 1.89
C ARG A 147 -0.72 20.44 0.37
N ILE A 148 -0.55 19.27 -0.27
CA ILE A 148 -0.42 19.20 -1.73
C ILE A 148 -1.72 19.63 -2.41
N SER A 149 -2.89 19.23 -1.89
CA SER A 149 -4.19 19.68 -2.40
C SER A 149 -4.31 21.21 -2.37
N LYS A 150 -3.91 21.84 -1.26
CA LYS A 150 -3.88 23.31 -1.16
C LYS A 150 -2.94 23.92 -2.20
N MET A 151 -1.73 23.38 -2.35
CA MET A 151 -0.75 23.90 -3.33
C MET A 151 -1.29 23.79 -4.77
N ILE A 152 -1.98 22.70 -5.11
CA ILE A 152 -2.63 22.53 -6.41
C ILE A 152 -3.72 23.59 -6.63
N LYS A 153 -4.55 23.88 -5.63
CA LYS A 153 -5.57 24.94 -5.68
C LYS A 153 -4.95 26.32 -5.85
N ASP A 154 -3.78 26.54 -5.27
CA ASP A 154 -2.99 27.77 -5.40
C ASP A 154 -2.22 27.83 -6.75
N GLY A 155 -2.45 26.90 -7.69
CA GLY A 155 -1.86 26.88 -9.03
C GLY A 155 -0.41 26.39 -9.08
N LYS A 156 0.11 25.76 -8.03
CA LYS A 156 1.48 25.26 -7.96
C LYS A 156 1.68 24.03 -8.83
N SER A 157 2.82 23.98 -9.53
CA SER A 157 3.27 22.84 -10.31
C SER A 157 3.80 21.72 -9.40
N GLU A 158 4.00 20.52 -9.95
CA GLU A 158 4.68 19.42 -9.26
C GLU A 158 6.10 19.81 -8.82
N ALA A 159 6.84 20.52 -9.67
CA ALA A 159 8.17 21.03 -9.33
C ALA A 159 8.14 21.97 -8.12
N ASP A 160 7.14 22.85 -8.02
CA ASP A 160 6.95 23.73 -6.86
C ASP A 160 6.67 22.92 -5.58
N VAL A 161 5.85 21.84 -5.68
CA VAL A 161 5.55 20.95 -4.56
C VAL A 161 6.82 20.24 -4.07
N ILE A 162 7.61 19.70 -5.01
CA ILE A 162 8.86 19.02 -4.66
C ILE A 162 9.87 19.99 -4.01
N ALA A 163 9.98 21.21 -4.53
CA ALA A 163 10.85 22.24 -3.96
C ALA A 163 10.42 22.69 -2.56
N ALA A 164 9.12 22.80 -2.33
CA ALA A 164 8.54 23.23 -1.02
C ALA A 164 8.59 22.13 0.05
N LYS A 165 8.76 20.85 -0.31
CA LYS A 165 8.84 19.69 0.60
C LYS A 165 7.72 19.67 1.66
N PRO A 166 6.44 19.60 1.27
CA PRO A 166 5.31 19.67 2.21
C PRO A 166 5.26 18.50 3.21
N TRP A 167 6.19 17.60 3.17
CA TRP A 167 6.36 16.44 4.06
C TRP A 167 7.48 16.62 5.10
N ALA A 168 8.32 17.67 5.00
CA ALA A 168 9.60 17.76 5.70
C ALA A 168 9.52 17.63 7.24
N ASP A 169 8.45 18.10 7.87
CA ASP A 169 8.21 17.98 9.31
C ASP A 169 7.86 16.54 9.76
N PHE A 170 7.55 15.66 8.83
CA PHE A 170 7.37 14.23 9.10
C PHE A 170 8.65 13.41 8.95
N ASP A 171 9.70 13.94 8.30
CA ASP A 171 10.93 13.20 8.00
C ASP A 171 11.59 12.64 9.27
N SER A 172 11.56 13.37 10.39
CA SER A 172 12.10 12.89 11.65
C SER A 172 11.35 11.70 12.26
N LYS A 173 10.13 11.41 11.79
CA LYS A 173 9.28 10.31 12.24
C LYS A 173 9.28 9.12 11.28
N VAL A 174 9.93 9.25 10.12
CA VAL A 174 10.04 8.21 9.10
C VAL A 174 11.51 7.78 8.99
N PRO A 175 11.91 6.63 9.55
CA PRO A 175 13.33 6.25 9.72
C PRO A 175 14.18 6.29 8.43
N GLN A 176 13.58 6.00 7.29
CA GLN A 176 14.25 5.98 5.99
C GLN A 176 13.64 7.02 5.03
N SER A 177 13.35 8.22 5.54
CA SER A 177 12.71 9.30 4.76
C SER A 177 13.53 9.73 3.54
N ASP A 178 14.86 9.66 3.63
CA ASP A 178 15.83 10.06 2.61
C ASP A 178 16.30 8.88 1.72
N ALA A 179 15.82 7.66 1.97
CA ALA A 179 16.16 6.49 1.16
C ALA A 179 15.85 6.75 -0.33
N LYS A 180 16.76 6.30 -1.20
CA LYS A 180 16.61 6.47 -2.65
C LYS A 180 15.72 5.41 -3.27
N VAL A 181 15.01 5.77 -4.32
CA VAL A 181 14.22 4.86 -5.13
C VAL A 181 15.14 4.18 -6.16
N GLY A 182 15.49 2.93 -5.90
CA GLY A 182 16.41 2.19 -6.76
C GLY A 182 17.73 2.95 -6.96
N ASN A 183 18.21 3.02 -8.19
CA ASN A 183 19.45 3.72 -8.57
C ASN A 183 19.21 5.20 -8.97
N THR A 184 18.11 5.81 -8.52
CA THR A 184 17.79 7.20 -8.83
C THR A 184 18.24 8.16 -7.73
N ASN A 185 18.18 9.48 -8.01
CA ASN A 185 18.37 10.52 -7.00
C ASN A 185 17.06 10.91 -6.28
N VAL A 186 15.93 10.31 -6.66
CA VAL A 186 14.62 10.57 -6.07
C VAL A 186 14.51 9.88 -4.71
N THR A 187 14.13 10.60 -3.67
CA THR A 187 13.86 10.00 -2.35
C THR A 187 12.47 9.34 -2.32
N VAL A 188 12.25 8.45 -1.35
CA VAL A 188 10.93 7.85 -1.12
C VAL A 188 9.87 8.89 -0.76
N ALA A 189 10.26 9.97 -0.05
CA ALA A 189 9.38 11.10 0.25
C ALA A 189 8.99 11.89 -1.01
N GLN A 190 9.95 12.18 -1.89
CA GLN A 190 9.69 12.83 -3.18
C GLN A 190 8.78 11.97 -4.06
N ARG A 191 9.07 10.66 -4.18
CA ARG A 191 8.20 9.74 -4.93
C ARG A 191 6.77 9.79 -4.41
N PHE A 192 6.57 9.69 -3.10
CA PHE A 192 5.24 9.76 -2.50
C PHE A 192 4.53 11.08 -2.84
N ALA A 193 5.20 12.22 -2.70
CA ALA A 193 4.63 13.52 -3.04
C ALA A 193 4.24 13.64 -4.52
N THR A 194 5.09 13.18 -5.44
CA THR A 194 4.78 13.08 -6.88
C THR A 194 3.53 12.23 -7.14
N GLN A 195 3.44 11.06 -6.50
CA GLN A 195 2.29 10.16 -6.65
C GLN A 195 0.99 10.81 -6.14
N VAL A 196 1.05 11.48 -4.97
CA VAL A 196 -0.09 12.23 -4.41
C VAL A 196 -0.50 13.39 -5.33
N TYR A 197 0.45 14.17 -5.82
CA TYR A 197 0.17 15.27 -6.75
C TYR A 197 -0.52 14.77 -8.01
N ALA A 198 0.01 13.73 -8.63
CA ALA A 198 -0.55 13.17 -9.87
C ALA A 198 -1.97 12.62 -9.67
N GLU A 199 -2.26 12.00 -8.51
CA GLU A 199 -3.61 11.49 -8.22
C GLU A 199 -4.61 12.63 -8.01
N LEU A 200 -4.24 13.64 -7.20
CA LEU A 200 -5.10 14.78 -6.92
C LEU A 200 -5.38 15.64 -8.15
N LYS A 201 -4.43 15.74 -9.10
CA LYS A 201 -4.63 16.44 -10.38
C LYS A 201 -5.51 15.67 -11.35
N ALA A 202 -5.54 14.34 -11.27
CA ALA A 202 -6.37 13.50 -12.13
C ALA A 202 -7.83 13.37 -11.66
N THR A 203 -8.10 13.76 -10.41
CA THR A 203 -9.46 13.74 -9.83
C THR A 203 -10.09 15.12 -10.04
N PRO A 204 -11.18 15.22 -10.82
CA PRO A 204 -11.85 16.51 -11.13
C PRO A 204 -12.50 17.12 -9.89
#